data_4e92b9cbfb9fed6f97e6590cfefee666
#
_entry.id   4e92b9cbfb9fed6f97e6590cfefee666
#
_cell.length_a   1.000
_cell.length_b   1.000
_cell.length_c   1.000
_cell.angle_alpha   90.00
_cell.angle_beta   90.00
_cell.angle_gamma   90.00
#
_symmetry.space_group_name_H-M   'P 1'
#
loop_
_entity.id
_entity.type
_entity.pdbx_description
1 polymer ?
#
loop_
_entity_poly.entity_id
_entity_poly.type
_entity_poly.pdbx_seq_one_letter_code
_entity_poly.pdbx_strand_id
1 'polypeptide(L)'
;GVTSPDSRLQRSEYLGGTRVPININQVIQQSATTDASPQGNTAAYSMTTLRNKMCNYSAVEHGYLVILGAIRVDHSYQQGLSRMWTRKGRFDFYHPMLANLSEMAVLNKEIYAQGTAEDDEVFGYQEAWADYRYHPNIVTGEMRSTYAQTLDAWHYGDHYEKLPTLSSTWIQEGTENIDRTLAVQSENSHQFICDFFFDQTWTRPMPIYSIPGLNTI
;
A
#
# COMPACT_ATOMS: atom_id res chain seq x y z
N GLY A 1 -32.97 19.96 -2.11
CA GLY A 1 -32.53 19.15 -1.00
C GLY A 1 -33.54 19.11 0.14
N VAL A 2 -33.68 17.99 0.76
CA VAL A 2 -34.49 17.88 1.98
C VAL A 2 -33.70 18.53 3.11
N THR A 3 -34.20 19.65 3.61
CA THR A 3 -33.65 20.26 4.81
C THR A 3 -34.26 19.57 6.04
N SER A 4 -33.46 18.77 6.73
CA SER A 4 -33.86 18.18 8.01
C SER A 4 -33.32 19.02 9.17
N PRO A 5 -34.12 19.23 10.25
CA PRO A 5 -33.60 19.82 11.48
C PRO A 5 -32.59 18.90 12.19
N ASP A 6 -32.53 17.62 11.85
CA ASP A 6 -31.53 16.71 12.38
C ASP A 6 -30.19 16.89 11.67
N SER A 7 -29.19 17.36 12.40
CA SER A 7 -27.85 17.60 11.89
C SER A 7 -27.17 16.32 11.37
N ARG A 8 -27.60 15.15 11.79
CA ARG A 8 -27.09 13.86 11.31
C ARG A 8 -27.48 13.60 9.86
N LEU A 9 -28.63 14.08 9.41
CA LEU A 9 -29.08 13.96 8.02
C LEU A 9 -28.46 14.99 7.09
N GLN A 10 -27.74 15.97 7.63
CA GLN A 10 -27.05 17.02 6.88
C GLN A 10 -25.58 16.69 6.61
N ARG A 11 -25.03 15.67 7.27
CA ARG A 11 -23.64 15.24 7.14
C ARG A 11 -23.57 13.86 6.54
N SER A 12 -22.61 13.68 5.63
CA SER A 12 -22.25 12.34 5.19
C SER A 12 -21.63 11.60 6.35
N GLU A 13 -22.18 10.44 6.70
CA GLU A 13 -21.67 9.54 7.72
C GLU A 13 -21.01 8.34 7.05
N TYR A 14 -19.88 7.92 7.59
CA TYR A 14 -19.22 6.70 7.16
C TYR A 14 -19.89 5.49 7.81
N LEU A 15 -20.57 4.69 7.02
CA LEU A 15 -21.32 3.51 7.46
C LEU A 15 -20.53 2.21 7.42
N GLY A 16 -19.27 2.29 7.04
CA GLY A 16 -18.38 1.14 6.93
C GLY A 16 -17.75 1.00 5.56
N GLY A 17 -16.84 0.04 5.43
CA GLY A 17 -16.16 -0.25 4.18
C GLY A 17 -15.55 -1.63 4.17
N THR A 18 -15.30 -2.14 2.98
CA THR A 18 -14.63 -3.41 2.74
C THR A 18 -13.38 -3.18 1.93
N ARG A 19 -12.28 -3.78 2.33
CA ARG A 19 -11.03 -3.79 1.58
C ARG A 19 -10.97 -5.06 0.75
N VAL A 20 -10.79 -4.91 -0.55
CA VAL A 20 -10.58 -6.04 -1.47
C VAL A 20 -9.14 -5.96 -1.98
N PRO A 21 -8.21 -6.80 -1.48
CA PRO A 21 -6.87 -6.85 -2.02
C PRO A 21 -6.89 -7.50 -3.40
N ILE A 22 -6.13 -6.92 -4.32
CA ILE A 22 -5.90 -7.45 -5.65
C ILE A 22 -4.40 -7.72 -5.76
N ASN A 23 -4.01 -9.01 -5.76
CA ASN A 23 -2.63 -9.39 -5.92
C ASN A 23 -2.33 -9.65 -7.40
N ILE A 24 -1.33 -8.99 -7.93
CA ILE A 24 -0.86 -9.17 -9.30
C ILE A 24 0.20 -10.27 -9.28
N ASN A 25 -0.22 -11.51 -9.46
CA ASN A 25 0.68 -12.67 -9.42
C ASN A 25 1.11 -13.14 -10.82
N GLN A 26 0.38 -12.75 -11.85
CA GLN A 26 0.69 -13.12 -13.22
C GLN A 26 0.71 -11.88 -14.10
N VAL A 27 1.84 -11.65 -14.71
CA VAL A 27 2.08 -10.52 -15.60
C VAL A 27 2.38 -11.05 -16.98
N ILE A 28 1.58 -10.69 -17.97
CA ILE A 28 1.88 -10.94 -19.37
C ILE A 28 2.69 -9.76 -19.87
N GLN A 29 3.96 -9.98 -20.11
CA GLN A 29 4.86 -8.96 -20.64
C GLN A 29 4.96 -9.09 -22.15
N GLN A 30 4.74 -8.00 -22.84
CA GLN A 30 5.07 -7.86 -24.24
C GLN A 30 6.15 -6.79 -24.39
N SER A 31 7.26 -7.14 -24.96
CA SER A 31 8.32 -6.20 -25.28
C SER A 31 8.38 -5.97 -26.78
N ALA A 32 8.46 -4.71 -27.17
CA ALA A 32 8.68 -4.30 -28.56
C ALA A 32 9.92 -3.41 -28.64
N THR A 33 11.04 -3.90 -28.09
CA THR A 33 12.31 -3.20 -28.21
C THR A 33 12.90 -3.41 -29.60
N THR A 34 13.00 -2.33 -30.35
CA THR A 34 13.83 -2.24 -31.53
C THR A 34 14.90 -1.18 -31.26
N ASP A 35 16.11 -1.37 -31.78
CA ASP A 35 17.20 -0.37 -31.70
C ASP A 35 16.80 1.02 -32.24
N ALA A 36 15.67 1.09 -32.93
CA ALA A 36 15.14 2.31 -33.54
C ALA A 36 14.01 2.98 -32.72
N SER A 37 13.62 2.45 -31.56
CA SER A 37 12.61 3.10 -30.72
C SER A 37 13.18 4.35 -30.07
N PRO A 38 12.62 5.55 -30.32
CA PRO A 38 13.06 6.75 -29.63
C PRO A 38 12.89 6.62 -28.12
N GLN A 39 13.82 7.17 -27.37
CA GLN A 39 13.74 7.23 -25.91
C GLN A 39 12.44 7.93 -25.48
N GLY A 40 11.65 7.30 -24.63
CA GLY A 40 10.34 7.79 -24.21
C GLY A 40 9.13 7.07 -24.82
N ASN A 41 9.32 6.24 -25.84
CA ASN A 41 8.27 5.35 -26.32
C ASN A 41 8.20 4.09 -25.44
N THR A 42 6.99 3.60 -25.24
CA THR A 42 6.75 2.37 -24.48
C THR A 42 7.43 1.19 -25.16
N ALA A 43 8.51 0.69 -24.58
CA ALA A 43 9.27 -0.45 -25.09
C ALA A 43 8.71 -1.79 -24.59
N ALA A 44 8.09 -1.78 -23.41
CA ALA A 44 7.48 -2.96 -22.82
C ALA A 44 6.25 -2.58 -22.02
N TYR A 45 5.25 -3.46 -22.00
CA TYR A 45 4.10 -3.33 -21.13
C TYR A 45 3.70 -4.69 -20.56
N SER A 46 3.09 -4.68 -19.40
CA SER A 46 2.49 -5.87 -18.83
C SER A 46 1.01 -5.60 -18.55
N MET A 47 0.19 -6.62 -18.75
CA MET A 47 -1.24 -6.54 -18.50
C MET A 47 -1.67 -7.66 -17.58
N THR A 48 -2.40 -7.30 -16.53
CA THR A 48 -3.01 -8.25 -15.62
C THR A 48 -4.51 -8.03 -15.61
N THR A 49 -5.26 -9.09 -15.85
CA THR A 49 -6.72 -9.07 -15.77
C THR A 49 -7.17 -9.90 -14.58
N LEU A 50 -7.94 -9.29 -13.71
CA LEU A 50 -8.47 -9.94 -12.52
C LEU A 50 -9.99 -9.81 -12.46
N ARG A 51 -10.65 -10.86 -11.96
CA ARG A 51 -12.08 -10.88 -11.78
C ARG A 51 -12.37 -11.27 -10.33
N ASN A 52 -12.75 -10.30 -9.53
CA ASN A 52 -13.02 -10.49 -8.10
C ASN A 52 -14.41 -9.98 -7.73
N LYS A 53 -15.06 -10.67 -6.80
CA LYS A 53 -16.27 -10.16 -6.17
C LYS A 53 -15.89 -9.04 -5.21
N MET A 54 -16.36 -7.83 -5.45
CA MET A 54 -16.03 -6.70 -4.61
C MET A 54 -16.78 -6.72 -3.27
N CYS A 55 -18.09 -6.69 -3.29
CA CYS A 55 -18.89 -6.67 -2.07
C CYS A 55 -20.33 -7.08 -2.33
N ASN A 56 -21.02 -7.43 -1.25
CA ASN A 56 -22.48 -7.39 -1.13
C ASN A 56 -22.81 -6.38 -0.04
N TYR A 57 -23.61 -5.40 -0.35
CA TYR A 57 -24.02 -4.37 0.59
C TYR A 57 -25.53 -4.19 0.58
N SER A 58 -26.13 -4.12 1.75
CA SER A 58 -27.56 -3.81 1.92
C SER A 58 -27.65 -2.42 2.54
N ALA A 59 -28.09 -1.45 1.76
CA ALA A 59 -28.24 -0.08 2.23
C ALA A 59 -29.52 0.03 3.08
N VAL A 60 -29.37 0.55 4.29
CA VAL A 60 -30.48 0.82 5.22
C VAL A 60 -31.02 2.23 5.09
N GLU A 61 -30.26 3.10 4.44
CA GLU A 61 -30.61 4.49 4.14
C GLU A 61 -29.99 4.94 2.81
N HIS A 62 -30.39 6.11 2.32
CA HIS A 62 -29.83 6.67 1.11
C HIS A 62 -28.39 7.10 1.32
N GLY A 63 -27.50 6.72 0.42
CA GLY A 63 -26.08 7.05 0.50
C GLY A 63 -25.37 6.81 -0.81
N TYR A 64 -24.06 6.98 -0.76
CA TYR A 64 -23.16 6.71 -1.87
C TYR A 64 -22.21 5.56 -1.53
N LEU A 65 -21.99 4.69 -2.49
CA LEU A 65 -20.91 3.71 -2.45
C LEU A 65 -19.71 4.31 -3.19
N VAL A 66 -18.67 4.64 -2.44
CA VAL A 66 -17.43 5.20 -3.00
C VAL A 66 -16.42 4.08 -3.14
N ILE A 67 -15.89 3.90 -4.34
CA ILE A 67 -14.85 2.92 -4.65
C ILE A 67 -13.54 3.66 -4.84
N LEU A 68 -12.55 3.33 -4.03
CA LEU A 68 -11.21 3.89 -4.11
C LEU A 68 -10.23 2.79 -4.51
N GLY A 69 -9.35 3.09 -5.45
CA GLY A 69 -8.25 2.22 -5.86
C GLY A 69 -6.91 2.82 -5.44
N ALA A 70 -5.99 1.98 -4.99
CA ALA A 70 -4.61 2.35 -4.73
C ALA A 70 -3.70 1.23 -5.21
N ILE A 71 -2.58 1.59 -5.82
CA ILE A 71 -1.53 0.67 -6.22
C ILE A 71 -0.42 0.78 -5.19
N ARG A 72 0.01 -0.36 -4.67
CA ARG A 72 1.16 -0.46 -3.77
C ARG A 72 2.09 -1.53 -4.27
N VAL A 73 3.38 -1.29 -4.13
CA VAL A 73 4.43 -2.27 -4.40
C VAL A 73 4.94 -2.85 -3.09
N ASP A 74 5.35 -4.11 -3.11
CA ASP A 74 5.95 -4.73 -1.93
C ASP A 74 7.38 -4.23 -1.77
N HIS A 75 7.61 -3.56 -0.65
CA HIS A 75 8.92 -2.99 -0.32
C HIS A 75 9.84 -4.06 0.28
N SER A 76 11.13 -3.91 -0.04
CA SER A 76 12.21 -4.65 0.61
C SER A 76 13.16 -3.68 1.28
N TYR A 77 13.74 -4.07 2.40
CA TYR A 77 14.73 -3.27 3.11
C TYR A 77 16.14 -3.71 2.73
N GLN A 78 17.04 -2.73 2.54
CA GLN A 78 18.41 -3.01 2.15
C GLN A 78 19.47 -2.29 2.99
N GLN A 79 19.11 -1.31 3.76
CA GLN A 79 20.02 -0.47 4.53
C GLN A 79 19.85 -0.64 6.04
N GLY A 80 18.83 -1.33 6.49
CA GLY A 80 18.54 -1.56 7.89
C GLY A 80 19.18 -2.81 8.47
N LEU A 81 19.21 -2.88 9.80
CA LEU A 81 19.61 -4.04 10.58
C LEU A 81 18.36 -4.80 11.06
N SER A 82 18.42 -6.12 11.02
CA SER A 82 17.39 -6.92 11.67
C SER A 82 17.31 -6.59 13.16
N ARG A 83 16.10 -6.51 13.70
CA ARG A 83 15.84 -6.28 15.12
C ARG A 83 16.60 -7.25 16.02
N MET A 84 16.83 -8.47 15.58
CA MET A 84 17.61 -9.45 16.34
C MET A 84 19.00 -8.92 16.73
N TRP A 85 19.64 -8.12 15.87
CA TRP A 85 20.95 -7.53 16.10
C TRP A 85 20.91 -6.23 16.90
N THR A 86 19.74 -5.66 17.14
CA THR A 86 19.59 -4.44 17.94
C THR A 86 19.42 -4.73 19.43
N ARG A 87 19.15 -5.97 19.80
CA ARG A 87 18.97 -6.41 21.18
C ARG A 87 20.29 -6.43 21.95
N LYS A 88 20.32 -5.77 23.10
CA LYS A 88 21.50 -5.66 23.95
C LYS A 88 21.30 -6.32 25.31
N GLY A 89 20.11 -6.21 25.87
CA GLY A 89 19.78 -6.68 27.21
C GLY A 89 18.91 -7.92 27.24
N ARG A 90 18.92 -8.62 28.35
CA ARG A 90 18.09 -9.83 28.53
C ARG A 90 16.59 -9.58 28.39
N PHE A 91 16.10 -8.38 28.66
CA PHE A 91 14.69 -8.02 28.56
C PHE A 91 14.28 -7.55 27.15
N ASP A 92 15.24 -7.41 26.26
CA ASP A 92 14.96 -7.14 24.85
C ASP A 92 14.52 -8.40 24.10
N PHE A 93 14.70 -9.55 24.70
CA PHE A 93 14.23 -10.84 24.19
C PHE A 93 12.87 -11.20 24.79
N TYR A 94 12.07 -11.96 24.03
CA TYR A 94 10.79 -12.43 24.51
C TYR A 94 10.94 -13.21 25.82
N HIS A 95 10.12 -12.82 26.79
CA HIS A 95 9.96 -13.54 28.04
C HIS A 95 8.46 -13.63 28.37
N PRO A 96 7.95 -14.77 28.88
CA PRO A 96 6.52 -14.92 29.15
C PRO A 96 5.92 -13.85 30.06
N MET A 97 6.70 -13.31 31.00
CA MET A 97 6.25 -12.21 31.86
C MET A 97 6.04 -10.89 31.08
N LEU A 98 6.65 -10.75 29.91
CA LEU A 98 6.56 -9.57 29.06
C LEU A 98 5.64 -9.80 27.84
N ALA A 99 4.89 -10.91 27.82
CA ALA A 99 4.03 -11.27 26.70
C ALA A 99 2.92 -10.23 26.42
N ASN A 100 2.50 -9.50 27.46
CA ASN A 100 1.39 -8.53 27.36
C ASN A 100 1.87 -7.08 27.12
N LEU A 101 3.09 -6.86 26.70
CA LEU A 101 3.50 -5.55 26.21
C LEU A 101 2.72 -5.23 24.92
N SER A 102 2.15 -4.02 24.82
CA SER A 102 1.38 -3.62 23.64
C SER A 102 2.27 -3.23 22.48
N GLU A 103 3.28 -2.42 22.74
CA GLU A 103 4.12 -1.82 21.69
C GLU A 103 5.60 -1.83 22.08
N MET A 104 6.44 -1.89 21.08
CA MET A 104 7.89 -1.75 21.19
C MET A 104 8.41 -0.74 20.17
N ALA A 105 9.44 0.00 20.57
CA ALA A 105 10.11 0.95 19.70
C ALA A 105 10.79 0.24 18.52
N VAL A 106 10.68 0.82 17.34
CA VAL A 106 11.50 0.54 16.16
C VAL A 106 12.59 1.59 16.11
N LEU A 107 13.83 1.18 16.04
CA LEU A 107 14.97 2.10 16.02
C LEU A 107 15.31 2.51 14.57
N ASN A 108 15.88 3.70 14.43
CA ASN A 108 16.30 4.22 13.12
C ASN A 108 17.20 3.24 12.36
N LYS A 109 18.11 2.57 13.05
CA LYS A 109 19.01 1.57 12.45
C LYS A 109 18.30 0.34 11.87
N GLU A 110 17.06 0.08 12.25
CA GLU A 110 16.27 -1.01 11.65
C GLU A 110 15.78 -0.63 10.26
N ILE A 111 15.70 0.66 9.97
CA ILE A 111 15.29 1.20 8.66
C ILE A 111 16.53 1.62 7.86
N TYR A 112 17.39 2.45 8.43
CA TYR A 112 18.61 2.94 7.82
C TYR A 112 19.74 3.05 8.86
N ALA A 113 20.66 2.11 8.84
CA ALA A 113 21.81 2.08 9.75
C ALA A 113 22.97 2.90 9.18
N GLN A 114 23.40 3.93 9.90
CA GLN A 114 24.46 4.87 9.47
C GLN A 114 25.73 4.77 10.30
N GLY A 115 25.69 4.12 11.46
CA GLY A 115 26.80 4.09 12.41
C GLY A 115 26.90 5.37 13.25
N THR A 116 25.85 6.16 13.35
CA THR A 116 25.76 7.40 14.11
C THR A 116 24.97 7.22 15.42
N ALA A 117 24.97 8.23 16.28
CA ALA A 117 24.18 8.22 17.49
C ALA A 117 22.66 8.21 17.21
N GLU A 118 22.24 8.73 16.08
CA GLU A 118 20.84 8.76 15.63
C GLU A 118 20.28 7.36 15.38
N ASP A 119 21.14 6.37 15.17
CA ASP A 119 20.74 4.98 14.95
C ASP A 119 19.97 4.37 16.14
N ASP A 120 20.27 4.83 17.36
CA ASP A 120 19.61 4.36 18.59
C ASP A 120 18.33 5.17 18.93
N GLU A 121 17.98 6.19 18.15
CA GLU A 121 16.74 6.93 18.30
C GLU A 121 15.54 6.16 17.75
N VAL A 122 14.36 6.55 18.22
CA VAL A 122 13.10 5.88 17.86
C VAL A 122 12.55 6.42 16.55
N PHE A 123 12.44 5.54 15.56
CA PHE A 123 11.75 5.82 14.31
C PHE A 123 10.22 5.79 14.47
N GLY A 124 9.72 4.81 15.20
CA GLY A 124 8.29 4.60 15.43
C GLY A 124 8.04 3.46 16.39
N TYR A 125 6.79 3.02 16.45
CA TYR A 125 6.37 1.91 17.31
C TYR A 125 5.65 0.86 16.50
N GLN A 126 5.83 -0.39 16.90
CA GLN A 126 5.08 -1.52 16.35
C GLN A 126 4.62 -2.46 17.47
N GLU A 127 3.70 -3.36 17.15
CA GLU A 127 3.25 -4.38 18.07
C GLU A 127 4.43 -5.13 18.68
N ALA A 128 4.40 -5.31 20.00
CA ALA A 128 5.45 -6.01 20.71
C ALA A 128 5.62 -7.44 20.17
N TRP A 129 6.86 -7.85 20.02
CA TRP A 129 7.25 -9.19 19.56
C TRP A 129 6.82 -9.53 18.14
N ALA A 130 6.46 -8.53 17.32
CA ALA A 130 6.08 -8.73 15.92
C ALA A 130 7.17 -9.43 15.10
N ASP A 131 8.44 -9.17 15.42
CA ASP A 131 9.60 -9.77 14.74
C ASP A 131 9.74 -11.28 14.94
N TYR A 132 9.09 -11.86 15.94
CA TYR A 132 8.99 -13.32 16.11
C TYR A 132 7.95 -13.96 15.18
N ARG A 133 7.07 -13.16 14.61
CA ARG A 133 5.95 -13.60 13.76
C ARG A 133 6.08 -13.13 12.32
N TYR A 134 6.89 -12.11 12.07
CA TYR A 134 7.06 -11.49 10.78
C TYR A 134 8.54 -11.19 10.52
N HIS A 135 9.00 -11.58 9.35
CA HIS A 135 10.34 -11.25 8.86
C HIS A 135 10.20 -10.45 7.57
N PRO A 136 10.64 -9.19 7.54
CA PRO A 136 10.63 -8.40 6.31
C PRO A 136 11.61 -8.98 5.29
N ASN A 137 11.30 -8.78 4.02
CA ASN A 137 12.23 -9.10 2.94
C ASN A 137 13.44 -8.18 3.03
N ILE A 138 14.62 -8.76 2.93
CA ILE A 138 15.90 -8.06 2.98
C ILE A 138 16.65 -8.31 1.68
N VAL A 139 17.16 -7.23 1.09
CA VAL A 139 18.00 -7.28 -0.11
C VAL A 139 19.47 -7.31 0.29
N THR A 140 20.24 -8.22 -0.28
CA THR A 140 21.65 -8.40 0.05
C THR A 140 22.53 -8.55 -1.19
N GLY A 141 23.84 -8.38 -1.02
CA GLY A 141 24.83 -8.59 -2.08
C GLY A 141 24.64 -7.63 -3.26
N GLU A 142 24.78 -8.14 -4.48
CA GLU A 142 24.67 -7.38 -5.71
C GLU A 142 23.29 -6.80 -6.00
N MET A 143 22.27 -7.30 -5.32
CA MET A 143 20.91 -6.75 -5.38
C MET A 143 20.76 -5.42 -4.63
N ARG A 144 21.72 -5.06 -3.74
CA ARG A 144 21.68 -3.78 -3.02
C ARG A 144 22.00 -2.61 -3.93
N SER A 145 21.24 -1.53 -3.84
CA SER A 145 21.42 -0.32 -4.68
C SER A 145 22.79 0.35 -4.51
N THR A 146 23.47 0.11 -3.40
CA THR A 146 24.81 0.64 -3.12
C THR A 146 25.95 -0.13 -3.79
N TYR A 147 25.65 -1.24 -4.44
CA TYR A 147 26.67 -2.03 -5.13
C TYR A 147 27.05 -1.38 -6.47
N ALA A 148 28.33 -1.46 -6.86
CA ALA A 148 28.85 -0.77 -8.06
C ALA A 148 28.17 -1.20 -9.37
N GLN A 149 27.75 -2.46 -9.47
CA GLN A 149 27.01 -3.03 -10.61
C GLN A 149 25.71 -3.63 -10.07
N THR A 150 24.88 -2.78 -9.52
CA THR A 150 23.65 -3.20 -8.84
C THR A 150 22.64 -3.80 -9.79
N LEU A 151 21.88 -4.77 -9.27
CA LEU A 151 20.71 -5.37 -9.91
C LEU A 151 19.40 -4.80 -9.32
N ASP A 152 19.42 -3.58 -8.80
CA ASP A 152 18.28 -2.96 -8.13
C ASP A 152 17.08 -2.65 -9.07
N ALA A 153 17.29 -2.66 -10.38
CA ALA A 153 16.22 -2.58 -11.37
C ALA A 153 15.22 -3.79 -11.31
N TRP A 154 15.56 -4.85 -10.60
CA TRP A 154 14.74 -6.07 -10.51
C TRP A 154 13.86 -6.16 -9.26
N HIS A 155 13.93 -5.18 -8.38
CA HIS A 155 13.16 -5.19 -7.13
C HIS A 155 12.80 -3.77 -6.66
N TYR A 156 11.83 -3.69 -5.75
CA TYR A 156 11.38 -2.44 -5.13
C TYR A 156 12.01 -2.26 -3.73
N GLY A 157 13.34 -2.34 -3.67
CA GLY A 157 14.07 -2.11 -2.42
C GLY A 157 14.17 -0.63 -2.10
N ASP A 158 13.81 -0.25 -0.88
CA ASP A 158 13.93 1.13 -0.42
C ASP A 158 15.40 1.56 -0.40
N HIS A 159 15.67 2.72 -0.94
CA HIS A 159 16.99 3.35 -0.93
C HIS A 159 16.90 4.75 -0.34
N TYR A 160 17.58 4.95 0.79
CA TYR A 160 17.57 6.20 1.52
C TYR A 160 18.92 6.90 1.39
N GLU A 161 18.90 8.16 0.97
CA GLU A 161 20.07 9.05 1.01
C GLU A 161 20.21 9.75 2.36
N LYS A 162 19.08 9.93 3.05
CA LYS A 162 18.98 10.58 4.35
C LYS A 162 18.14 9.71 5.28
N LEU A 163 18.34 9.88 6.58
CA LEU A 163 17.52 9.20 7.58
C LEU A 163 16.03 9.52 7.36
N PRO A 164 15.21 8.52 7.06
CA PRO A 164 13.78 8.74 6.88
C PRO A 164 13.11 8.99 8.23
N THR A 165 12.03 9.76 8.21
CA THR A 165 11.16 9.96 9.36
C THR A 165 9.79 9.34 9.10
N LEU A 166 9.16 8.80 10.13
CA LEU A 166 7.80 8.27 10.03
C LEU A 166 6.83 9.42 9.78
N SER A 167 6.44 9.58 8.53
CA SER A 167 5.60 10.68 8.04
C SER A 167 4.57 10.18 7.02
N SER A 168 3.61 11.02 6.69
CA SER A 168 2.65 10.72 5.63
C SER A 168 3.35 10.44 4.28
N THR A 169 4.42 11.16 3.99
CA THR A 169 5.21 10.99 2.76
C THR A 169 5.88 9.62 2.73
N TRP A 170 6.47 9.19 3.85
CA TRP A 170 7.08 7.87 3.95
C TRP A 170 6.05 6.74 3.80
N ILE A 171 4.86 6.92 4.40
CA ILE A 171 3.77 5.92 4.31
C ILE A 171 3.15 5.86 2.91
N GLN A 172 3.12 6.98 2.19
CA GLN A 172 2.50 7.06 0.85
C GLN A 172 3.35 6.45 -0.26
N GLU A 173 4.58 6.12 0.03
CA GLU A 173 5.53 5.57 -0.93
C GLU A 173 5.84 6.53 -2.10
N GLY A 174 7.09 6.92 -2.23
CA GLY A 174 7.55 7.73 -3.36
C GLY A 174 7.62 6.93 -4.67
N THR A 175 7.70 7.63 -5.78
CA THR A 175 7.84 7.03 -7.11
C THR A 175 9.27 6.52 -7.39
N GLU A 176 10.23 6.88 -6.58
CA GLU A 176 11.67 6.62 -6.80
C GLU A 176 11.99 5.13 -7.01
N ASN A 177 11.42 4.27 -6.16
CA ASN A 177 11.64 2.82 -6.30
C ASN A 177 10.96 2.25 -7.55
N ILE A 178 9.82 2.81 -7.92
CA ILE A 178 9.05 2.39 -9.10
C ILE A 178 9.78 2.84 -10.37
N ASP A 179 10.33 4.05 -10.38
CA ASP A 179 11.08 4.59 -11.50
C ASP A 179 12.33 3.77 -11.85
N ARG A 180 12.97 3.15 -10.86
CA ARG A 180 14.12 2.26 -11.10
C ARG A 180 13.75 0.97 -11.83
N THR A 181 12.55 0.47 -11.64
CA THR A 181 12.12 -0.85 -12.11
C THR A 181 11.28 -0.80 -13.37
N LEU A 182 10.52 0.27 -13.58
CA LEU A 182 9.64 0.41 -14.73
C LEU A 182 10.31 1.14 -15.89
N ALA A 183 10.00 0.73 -17.12
CA ALA A 183 10.53 1.34 -18.33
C ALA A 183 10.01 2.76 -18.54
N VAL A 184 8.80 3.06 -18.06
CA VAL A 184 8.20 4.40 -18.13
C VAL A 184 8.54 5.15 -16.86
N GLN A 185 9.23 6.27 -17.01
CA GLN A 185 9.59 7.16 -15.91
C GLN A 185 8.41 8.07 -15.55
N SER A 186 8.19 8.33 -14.26
CA SER A 186 7.08 9.16 -13.77
C SER A 186 7.12 10.61 -14.31
N GLU A 187 8.30 11.12 -14.61
CA GLU A 187 8.46 12.45 -15.21
C GLU A 187 7.90 12.53 -16.64
N ASN A 188 7.91 11.43 -17.36
CA ASN A 188 7.50 11.41 -18.77
C ASN A 188 6.03 11.06 -18.94
N SER A 189 5.49 10.19 -18.12
CA SER A 189 4.10 9.70 -18.23
C SER A 189 3.64 8.98 -16.97
N HIS A 190 2.34 8.74 -16.88
CA HIS A 190 1.78 7.83 -15.88
C HIS A 190 2.24 6.40 -16.14
N GLN A 191 2.68 5.73 -15.08
CA GLN A 191 3.27 4.40 -15.16
C GLN A 191 2.23 3.27 -15.12
N PHE A 192 1.01 3.58 -14.67
CA PHE A 192 -0.08 2.62 -14.53
C PHE A 192 -1.33 3.11 -15.22
N ILE A 193 -1.98 2.19 -15.91
CA ILE A 193 -3.32 2.38 -16.48
C ILE A 193 -4.22 1.34 -15.83
N CYS A 194 -5.32 1.81 -15.22
CA CYS A 194 -6.33 0.96 -14.61
C CYS A 194 -7.64 1.11 -15.34
N ASP A 195 -8.21 -0.01 -15.76
CA ASP A 195 -9.54 -0.09 -16.34
C ASP A 195 -10.41 -0.99 -15.46
N PHE A 196 -11.57 -0.46 -15.05
CA PHE A 196 -12.48 -1.16 -14.17
C PHE A 196 -13.81 -1.43 -14.86
N PHE A 197 -14.13 -2.69 -15.03
CA PHE A 197 -15.44 -3.13 -15.45
C PHE A 197 -16.26 -3.59 -14.23
N PHE A 198 -17.42 -2.98 -14.02
CA PHE A 198 -18.33 -3.32 -12.93
C PHE A 198 -19.54 -4.09 -13.46
N ASP A 199 -19.67 -5.34 -13.02
CA ASP A 199 -20.88 -6.14 -13.19
C ASP A 199 -21.69 -6.05 -11.88
N GLN A 200 -22.83 -5.34 -11.92
CA GLN A 200 -23.59 -4.95 -10.74
C GLN A 200 -25.05 -5.36 -10.84
N THR A 201 -25.55 -5.93 -9.78
CA THR A 201 -26.99 -6.19 -9.62
C THR A 201 -27.53 -5.33 -8.49
N TRP A 202 -28.51 -4.50 -8.79
CA TRP A 202 -29.19 -3.64 -7.84
C TRP A 202 -30.62 -4.11 -7.63
N THR A 203 -31.01 -4.39 -6.39
CA THR A 203 -32.38 -4.74 -6.03
C THR A 203 -32.97 -3.61 -5.19
N ARG A 204 -34.05 -3.02 -5.66
CA ARG A 204 -34.74 -1.93 -4.97
C ARG A 204 -36.22 -2.25 -4.89
N PRO A 205 -36.84 -2.26 -3.69
CA PRO A 205 -38.29 -2.35 -3.59
C PRO A 205 -38.89 -1.03 -4.07
N MET A 206 -39.83 -1.11 -5.01
CA MET A 206 -40.54 0.05 -5.54
C MET A 206 -42.03 -0.30 -5.67
N PRO A 207 -42.93 0.65 -5.44
CA PRO A 207 -44.35 0.43 -5.71
C PRO A 207 -44.59 0.20 -7.21
N ILE A 208 -45.49 -0.68 -7.55
CA ILE A 208 -45.84 -1.00 -8.94
C ILE A 208 -46.50 0.22 -9.62
N TYR A 209 -47.29 0.96 -8.87
CA TYR A 209 -47.94 2.19 -9.34
C TYR A 209 -47.57 3.37 -8.42
N SER A 210 -47.27 4.49 -9.05
CA SER A 210 -47.11 5.77 -8.35
C SER A 210 -48.40 6.57 -8.43
N ILE A 211 -49.19 6.55 -7.38
CA ILE A 211 -50.44 7.33 -7.31
C ILE A 211 -50.15 8.56 -6.43
N PRO A 212 -50.29 9.79 -6.95
CA PRO A 212 -50.06 10.99 -6.17
C PRO A 212 -50.98 11.05 -4.94
N GLY A 213 -50.43 11.28 -3.76
CA GLY A 213 -51.12 11.43 -2.53
C GLY A 213 -51.49 10.14 -1.80
N LEU A 214 -51.13 8.97 -2.32
CA LEU A 214 -51.33 7.70 -1.62
C LEU A 214 -50.01 7.24 -1.02
N ASN A 215 -49.82 7.46 0.26
CA ASN A 215 -48.74 6.83 1.04
C ASN A 215 -49.22 5.42 1.47
N THR A 216 -49.01 4.46 0.61
CA THR A 216 -49.07 3.06 1.01
C THR A 216 -47.68 2.64 1.40
N ILE A 217 -47.45 2.52 2.69
CA ILE A 217 -46.29 1.82 3.27
C ILE A 217 -46.58 0.33 3.27
#